data_d71ef767e05fd3d9eb6911f915a08414
#
_entry.id   d71ef767e05fd3d9eb6911f915a08414
#
_cell.length_a   1.000
_cell.length_b   1.000
_cell.length_c   1.000
_cell.angle_alpha   90.00
_cell.angle_beta   90.00
_cell.angle_gamma   90.00
#
_symmetry.space_group_name_H-M   'P 1'
#
loop_
_entity.id
_entity.type
_entity.pdbx_description
1 polymer ?
#
loop_
_entity_poly.entity_id
_entity_poly.type
_entity_poly.pdbx_seq_one_letter_code
_entity_poly.pdbx_strand_id
1 'polypeptide(L)'
;MWLSGKRLDAGKPAAAVRAGLALVPEDRRQQGLALELSIARNASMTVLGRLVRHGLISTRSETQLANKWGTRLRLKAGDPNAPVGTLSGGNQQKVVLGKWLATGPKVLIIDEPTRGIDVGAKAEVYSALAELVRDGMAVLMISSELPEVLGMADRVLVMHEGRISAEIARADANEERIMGAALGQGLSPLGRAA
;
A
#
# COMPACT_ATOMS: atom_id res chain seq x y z
N MET A 1 3.40 19.11 -3.97
CA MET A 1 3.61 18.09 -2.93
C MET A 1 5.10 18.05 -2.58
N TRP A 2 5.45 17.81 -1.32
CA TRP A 2 6.83 17.72 -0.84
C TRP A 2 7.07 16.37 -0.18
N LEU A 3 8.21 15.75 -0.42
CA LEU A 3 8.64 14.52 0.23
C LEU A 3 10.07 14.66 0.71
N SER A 4 10.29 14.49 2.02
CA SER A 4 11.61 14.68 2.66
C SER A 4 12.29 16.01 2.26
N GLY A 5 11.54 17.12 2.26
CA GLY A 5 12.03 18.45 1.90
C GLY A 5 12.25 18.71 0.41
N LYS A 6 11.97 17.73 -0.47
CA LYS A 6 12.08 17.88 -1.92
C LYS A 6 10.71 17.99 -2.57
N ARG A 7 10.55 18.95 -3.50
CA ARG A 7 9.32 19.10 -4.28
C ARG A 7 9.19 17.94 -5.26
N LEU A 8 8.01 17.31 -5.28
CA LEU A 8 7.65 16.30 -6.26
C LEU A 8 6.93 16.94 -7.44
N ASP A 9 7.32 16.57 -8.64
CA ASP A 9 6.62 16.96 -9.86
C ASP A 9 5.31 16.18 -9.97
N ALA A 10 4.19 16.90 -10.00
CA ALA A 10 2.88 16.29 -10.26
C ALA A 10 2.85 15.70 -11.69
N GLY A 11 2.14 14.58 -11.84
CA GLY A 11 1.95 13.94 -13.16
C GLY A 11 3.14 13.11 -13.66
N LYS A 12 4.19 12.91 -12.84
CA LYS A 12 5.35 12.06 -13.19
C LYS A 12 5.49 10.87 -12.24
N PRO A 13 4.75 9.76 -12.43
CA PRO A 13 4.77 8.60 -11.53
C PRO A 13 6.18 8.03 -11.30
N ALA A 14 6.97 7.89 -12.37
CA ALA A 14 8.33 7.38 -12.25
C ALA A 14 9.25 8.27 -11.38
N ALA A 15 9.04 9.60 -11.37
CA ALA A 15 9.76 10.51 -10.49
C ALA A 15 9.32 10.34 -9.03
N ALA A 16 8.02 10.15 -8.79
CA ALA A 16 7.48 9.88 -7.46
C ALA A 16 8.05 8.59 -6.87
N VAL A 17 8.10 7.52 -7.67
CA VAL A 17 8.70 6.23 -7.24
C VAL A 17 10.18 6.41 -6.92
N ARG A 18 10.96 7.11 -7.78
CA ARG A 18 12.38 7.39 -7.50
C ARG A 18 12.59 8.25 -6.24
N ALA A 19 11.64 9.11 -5.91
CA ALA A 19 11.68 9.91 -4.69
C ALA A 19 11.34 9.11 -3.42
N GLY A 20 10.81 7.89 -3.57
CA GLY A 20 10.47 7.00 -2.46
C GLY A 20 8.97 6.94 -2.14
N LEU A 21 8.11 7.20 -3.13
CA LEU A 21 6.66 7.02 -3.01
C LEU A 21 6.26 5.70 -3.67
N ALA A 22 5.40 4.93 -3.03
CA ALA A 22 4.78 3.74 -3.60
C ALA A 22 3.26 3.82 -3.47
N LEU A 23 2.54 3.20 -4.41
CA LEU A 23 1.07 3.14 -4.41
C LEU A 23 0.60 1.70 -4.62
N VAL A 24 -0.12 1.17 -3.63
CA VAL A 24 -0.88 -0.07 -3.75
C VAL A 24 -2.31 0.32 -4.13
N PRO A 25 -2.79 -0.07 -5.31
CA PRO A 25 -4.12 0.31 -5.79
C PRO A 25 -5.22 -0.53 -5.13
N GLU A 26 -6.46 -0.01 -5.17
CA GLU A 26 -7.67 -0.66 -4.68
C GLU A 26 -7.92 -2.00 -5.39
N ASP A 27 -7.93 -2.01 -6.73
CA ASP A 27 -8.12 -3.25 -7.50
C ASP A 27 -6.78 -3.93 -7.80
N ARG A 28 -6.38 -4.83 -6.90
CA ARG A 28 -5.14 -5.60 -7.07
C ARG A 28 -5.14 -6.48 -8.32
N ARG A 29 -6.30 -6.96 -8.78
CA ARG A 29 -6.39 -7.89 -9.90
C ARG A 29 -6.28 -7.19 -11.25
N GLN A 30 -6.84 -6.00 -11.38
CA GLN A 30 -6.81 -5.22 -12.63
C GLN A 30 -5.60 -4.29 -12.71
N GLN A 31 -5.19 -3.71 -11.59
CA GLN A 31 -4.16 -2.66 -11.54
C GLN A 31 -2.88 -3.10 -10.82
N GLY A 32 -3.01 -4.07 -9.92
CA GLY A 32 -1.92 -4.48 -9.05
C GLY A 32 -1.08 -5.65 -9.59
N LEU A 33 -1.66 -6.59 -10.33
CA LEU A 33 -1.04 -7.86 -10.70
C LEU A 33 -1.25 -8.19 -12.18
N ALA A 34 -0.28 -8.89 -12.76
CA ALA A 34 -0.45 -9.64 -14.01
C ALA A 34 -0.74 -11.11 -13.64
N LEU A 35 -2.02 -11.49 -13.62
CA LEU A 35 -2.50 -12.73 -13.00
C LEU A 35 -1.88 -13.99 -13.61
N GLU A 36 -1.60 -13.99 -14.91
CA GLU A 36 -1.01 -15.11 -15.65
C GLU A 36 0.51 -15.24 -15.43
N LEU A 37 1.16 -14.19 -14.94
CA LEU A 37 2.58 -14.21 -14.66
C LEU A 37 2.86 -14.81 -13.28
N SER A 38 4.08 -15.33 -13.14
CA SER A 38 4.54 -15.93 -11.88
C SER A 38 4.59 -14.90 -10.74
N ILE A 39 4.54 -15.39 -9.51
CA ILE A 39 4.74 -14.60 -8.29
C ILE A 39 6.08 -13.83 -8.38
N ALA A 40 7.16 -14.50 -8.81
CA ALA A 40 8.47 -13.90 -8.94
C ALA A 40 8.50 -12.74 -9.95
N ARG A 41 7.88 -12.90 -11.12
CA ARG A 41 7.76 -11.84 -12.13
C ARG A 41 6.92 -10.67 -11.64
N ASN A 42 5.80 -10.94 -10.95
CA ASN A 42 5.00 -9.88 -10.35
C ASN A 42 5.80 -9.10 -9.30
N ALA A 43 6.52 -9.77 -8.42
CA ALA A 43 7.32 -9.14 -7.37
C ALA A 43 8.46 -8.26 -7.92
N SER A 44 8.98 -8.58 -9.11
CA SER A 44 10.12 -7.87 -9.73
C SER A 44 9.73 -6.69 -10.62
N MET A 45 8.46 -6.59 -11.06
CA MET A 45 8.00 -5.62 -12.08
C MET A 45 8.43 -4.17 -11.83
N THR A 46 8.41 -3.71 -10.58
CA THR A 46 8.74 -2.31 -10.24
C THR A 46 10.24 -2.03 -10.22
N VAL A 47 11.07 -3.07 -10.25
CA VAL A 47 12.53 -2.98 -10.09
C VAL A 47 13.30 -3.72 -11.17
N LEU A 48 12.68 -4.05 -12.29
CA LEU A 48 13.29 -4.80 -13.40
C LEU A 48 14.65 -4.24 -13.80
N GLY A 49 14.78 -2.92 -13.91
CA GLY A 49 16.05 -2.27 -14.26
C GLY A 49 17.21 -2.56 -13.31
N ARG A 50 16.92 -2.93 -12.04
CA ARG A 50 17.94 -3.32 -11.05
C ARG A 50 18.34 -4.80 -11.19
N LEU A 51 17.53 -5.60 -11.87
CA LEU A 51 17.73 -7.05 -12.05
C LEU A 51 18.34 -7.40 -13.40
N VAL A 52 18.44 -6.44 -14.32
CA VAL A 52 19.06 -6.63 -15.63
C VAL A 52 20.56 -6.75 -15.48
N ARG A 53 21.15 -7.84 -16.02
CA ARG A 53 22.57 -8.07 -16.14
C ARG A 53 22.88 -8.43 -17.61
N HIS A 54 23.78 -7.71 -18.23
CA HIS A 54 24.16 -7.90 -19.65
C HIS A 54 22.95 -7.91 -20.61
N GLY A 55 21.95 -7.07 -20.35
CA GLY A 55 20.73 -6.97 -21.16
C GLY A 55 19.66 -8.04 -20.88
N LEU A 56 19.90 -8.98 -19.98
CA LEU A 56 18.97 -10.06 -19.62
C LEU A 56 18.51 -9.94 -18.17
N ILE A 57 17.26 -10.33 -17.92
CA ILE A 57 16.70 -10.44 -16.57
C ILE A 57 17.00 -11.84 -16.04
N SER A 58 17.62 -11.93 -14.86
CA SER A 58 17.93 -13.19 -14.23
C SER A 58 16.72 -13.73 -13.47
N THR A 59 16.15 -14.85 -13.91
CA THR A 59 15.08 -15.57 -13.21
C THR A 59 15.47 -15.89 -11.75
N ARG A 60 16.73 -16.22 -11.51
CA ARG A 60 17.24 -16.46 -10.15
C ARG A 60 17.10 -15.22 -9.27
N SER A 61 17.40 -14.03 -9.80
CA SER A 61 17.27 -12.76 -9.05
C SER A 61 15.83 -12.41 -8.79
N GLU A 62 14.92 -12.67 -9.72
CA GLU A 62 13.47 -12.51 -9.52
C GLU A 62 12.95 -13.41 -8.40
N THR A 63 13.33 -14.71 -8.44
CA THR A 63 12.96 -15.68 -7.40
C THR A 63 13.51 -15.28 -6.03
N GLN A 64 14.76 -14.84 -5.95
CA GLN A 64 15.36 -14.37 -4.70
C GLN A 64 14.61 -13.15 -4.13
N LEU A 65 14.21 -12.20 -4.99
CA LEU A 65 13.43 -11.04 -4.58
C LEU A 65 12.05 -11.45 -4.06
N ALA A 66 11.36 -12.34 -4.77
CA ALA A 66 10.05 -12.87 -4.36
C ALA A 66 10.15 -13.60 -3.01
N ASN A 67 11.16 -14.43 -2.82
CA ASN A 67 11.38 -15.14 -1.56
C ASN A 67 11.68 -14.18 -0.40
N LYS A 68 12.51 -13.15 -0.63
CA LYS A 68 12.81 -12.12 0.37
C LYS A 68 11.53 -11.47 0.89
N TRP A 69 10.70 -10.95 -0.01
CA TRP A 69 9.47 -10.26 0.37
C TRP A 69 8.38 -11.24 0.81
N GLY A 70 8.35 -12.44 0.19
CA GLY A 70 7.45 -13.51 0.60
C GLY A 70 7.65 -13.91 2.06
N THR A 71 8.89 -14.13 2.49
CA THR A 71 9.23 -14.43 3.89
C THR A 71 8.83 -13.28 4.81
N ARG A 72 9.20 -12.03 4.46
CA ARG A 72 8.89 -10.86 5.28
C ARG A 72 7.39 -10.63 5.47
N LEU A 73 6.59 -10.85 4.41
CA LEU A 73 5.15 -10.66 4.42
C LEU A 73 4.38 -11.95 4.79
N ARG A 74 5.08 -13.01 5.18
CA ARG A 74 4.49 -14.31 5.52
C ARG A 74 3.57 -14.82 4.39
N LEU A 75 4.05 -14.71 3.14
CA LEU A 75 3.34 -15.18 1.97
C LEU A 75 3.22 -16.71 2.01
N LYS A 76 2.02 -17.21 1.92
CA LYS A 76 1.75 -18.65 1.81
C LYS A 76 1.70 -19.05 0.34
N ALA A 77 2.87 -19.31 -0.24
CA ALA A 77 3.02 -19.79 -1.61
C ALA A 77 4.06 -20.90 -1.65
N GLY A 78 3.74 -21.99 -2.34
CA GLY A 78 4.65 -23.16 -2.44
C GLY A 78 5.77 -22.94 -3.46
N ASP A 79 5.46 -22.36 -4.61
CA ASP A 79 6.39 -22.13 -5.71
C ASP A 79 6.32 -20.69 -6.21
N PRO A 80 7.41 -19.91 -6.12
CA PRO A 80 7.46 -18.55 -6.67
C PRO A 80 7.29 -18.48 -8.20
N ASN A 81 7.40 -19.60 -8.91
CA ASN A 81 7.16 -19.66 -10.34
C ASN A 81 5.70 -19.94 -10.72
N ALA A 82 4.86 -20.28 -9.74
CA ALA A 82 3.43 -20.46 -9.99
C ALA A 82 2.75 -19.13 -10.38
N PRO A 83 1.70 -19.16 -11.25
CA PRO A 83 0.93 -17.97 -11.57
C PRO A 83 0.34 -17.31 -10.32
N VAL A 84 0.45 -15.97 -10.20
CA VAL A 84 -0.07 -15.26 -9.03
C VAL A 84 -1.58 -15.33 -8.92
N GLY A 85 -2.27 -15.56 -10.04
CA GLY A 85 -3.73 -15.75 -10.08
C GLY A 85 -4.23 -16.93 -9.27
N THR A 86 -3.38 -17.95 -8.98
CA THR A 86 -3.73 -19.14 -8.19
C THR A 86 -3.75 -18.91 -6.68
N LEU A 87 -3.23 -17.76 -6.23
CA LEU A 87 -3.18 -17.41 -4.81
C LEU A 87 -4.53 -16.90 -4.30
N SER A 88 -4.77 -17.10 -2.98
CA SER A 88 -5.89 -16.45 -2.28
C SER A 88 -5.75 -14.92 -2.31
N GLY A 89 -6.87 -14.19 -2.12
CA GLY A 89 -6.89 -12.73 -2.14
C GLY A 89 -5.87 -12.09 -1.18
N GLY A 90 -5.74 -12.60 0.04
CA GLY A 90 -4.76 -12.10 1.00
C GLY A 90 -3.31 -12.34 0.57
N ASN A 91 -3.01 -13.47 -0.06
CA ASN A 91 -1.68 -13.73 -0.60
C ASN A 91 -1.40 -12.89 -1.86
N GLN A 92 -2.38 -12.66 -2.73
CA GLN A 92 -2.27 -11.70 -3.84
C GLN A 92 -1.92 -10.30 -3.34
N GLN A 93 -2.59 -9.82 -2.28
CA GLN A 93 -2.30 -8.52 -1.66
C GLN A 93 -0.87 -8.42 -1.15
N LYS A 94 -0.37 -9.49 -0.52
CA LYS A 94 1.03 -9.56 -0.08
C LYS A 94 2.03 -9.50 -1.24
N VAL A 95 1.70 -10.09 -2.40
CA VAL A 95 2.54 -9.97 -3.60
C VAL A 95 2.56 -8.52 -4.11
N VAL A 96 1.40 -7.83 -4.14
CA VAL A 96 1.34 -6.40 -4.52
C VAL A 96 2.16 -5.54 -3.55
N LEU A 97 2.02 -5.77 -2.24
CA LEU A 97 2.85 -5.10 -1.23
C LEU A 97 4.34 -5.35 -1.48
N GLY A 98 4.75 -6.61 -1.61
CA GLY A 98 6.14 -7.00 -1.85
C GLY A 98 6.73 -6.35 -3.10
N LYS A 99 5.95 -6.30 -4.18
CA LYS A 99 6.30 -5.61 -5.43
C LYS A 99 6.67 -4.15 -5.20
N TRP A 100 5.88 -3.41 -4.47
CA TRP A 100 6.13 -2.00 -4.20
C TRP A 100 7.22 -1.79 -3.14
N LEU A 101 7.28 -2.63 -2.11
CA LEU A 101 8.33 -2.60 -1.10
C LEU A 101 9.72 -2.86 -1.69
N ALA A 102 9.82 -3.60 -2.79
CA ALA A 102 11.06 -3.81 -3.52
C ALA A 102 11.70 -2.52 -4.04
N THR A 103 10.91 -1.46 -4.25
CA THR A 103 11.44 -0.14 -4.64
C THR A 103 12.19 0.57 -3.52
N GLY A 104 11.99 0.18 -2.25
CA GLY A 104 12.51 0.82 -1.06
C GLY A 104 11.81 2.16 -0.75
N PRO A 105 10.46 2.17 -0.66
CA PRO A 105 9.73 3.42 -0.48
C PRO A 105 9.91 3.98 0.93
N LYS A 106 9.79 5.30 1.06
CA LYS A 106 9.69 6.02 2.33
C LYS A 106 8.24 6.21 2.76
N VAL A 107 7.37 6.35 1.77
CA VAL A 107 5.92 6.51 1.95
C VAL A 107 5.20 5.50 1.09
N LEU A 108 4.32 4.74 1.71
CA LEU A 108 3.40 3.81 1.07
C LEU A 108 1.99 4.40 1.10
N ILE A 109 1.42 4.66 -0.07
CA ILE A 109 -0.02 4.92 -0.21
C ILE A 109 -0.67 3.57 -0.48
N ILE A 110 -1.71 3.24 0.29
CA ILE A 110 -2.45 1.99 0.11
C ILE A 110 -3.94 2.27 0.11
N ASP A 111 -4.59 1.88 -0.97
CA ASP A 111 -6.00 2.10 -1.20
C ASP A 111 -6.76 0.80 -0.96
N GLU A 112 -7.74 0.82 -0.04
CA GLU A 112 -8.58 -0.30 0.37
C GLU A 112 -7.76 -1.60 0.60
N PRO A 113 -6.81 -1.62 1.58
CA PRO A 113 -5.81 -2.69 1.72
C PRO A 113 -6.40 -4.08 1.91
N THR A 114 -7.62 -4.18 2.42
CA THR A 114 -8.25 -5.45 2.76
C THR A 114 -9.53 -5.76 1.98
N ARG A 115 -9.82 -4.98 0.93
CA ARG A 115 -10.99 -5.21 0.08
C ARG A 115 -10.94 -6.58 -0.59
N GLY A 116 -12.02 -7.35 -0.43
CA GLY A 116 -12.14 -8.68 -1.01
C GLY A 116 -11.14 -9.71 -0.44
N ILE A 117 -10.75 -9.54 0.82
CA ILE A 117 -9.89 -10.45 1.58
C ILE A 117 -10.71 -11.03 2.73
N ASP A 118 -10.49 -12.31 3.03
CA ASP A 118 -11.13 -12.97 4.19
C ASP A 118 -10.63 -12.39 5.53
N VAL A 119 -11.44 -12.55 6.59
CA VAL A 119 -11.19 -11.94 7.91
C VAL A 119 -9.83 -12.37 8.49
N GLY A 120 -9.44 -13.63 8.33
CA GLY A 120 -8.18 -14.12 8.85
C GLY A 120 -6.97 -13.48 8.15
N ALA A 121 -7.07 -13.31 6.82
CA ALA A 121 -6.02 -12.69 6.04
C ALA A 121 -5.95 -11.15 6.23
N LYS A 122 -7.06 -10.47 6.60
CA LYS A 122 -7.04 -9.04 6.97
C LYS A 122 -6.06 -8.78 8.12
N ALA A 123 -6.12 -9.57 9.18
CA ALA A 123 -5.24 -9.44 10.33
C ALA A 123 -3.75 -9.59 9.95
N GLU A 124 -3.43 -10.49 9.01
CA GLU A 124 -2.07 -10.66 8.50
C GLU A 124 -1.58 -9.42 7.72
N VAL A 125 -2.46 -8.77 6.93
CA VAL A 125 -2.14 -7.53 6.21
C VAL A 125 -1.92 -6.38 7.19
N TYR A 126 -2.77 -6.21 8.20
CA TYR A 126 -2.61 -5.19 9.24
C TYR A 126 -1.31 -5.36 10.01
N SER A 127 -0.97 -6.60 10.40
CA SER A 127 0.29 -6.89 11.06
C SER A 127 1.49 -6.50 10.19
N ALA A 128 1.44 -6.81 8.90
CA ALA A 128 2.50 -6.43 7.97
C ALA A 128 2.65 -4.90 7.84
N LEU A 129 1.55 -4.15 7.73
CA LEU A 129 1.57 -2.69 7.68
C LEU A 129 2.13 -2.08 8.99
N ALA A 130 1.71 -2.59 10.15
CA ALA A 130 2.22 -2.14 11.44
C ALA A 130 3.73 -2.43 11.62
N GLU A 131 4.23 -3.55 11.09
CA GLU A 131 5.66 -3.84 11.05
C GLU A 131 6.43 -2.83 10.19
N LEU A 132 5.90 -2.45 9.01
CA LEU A 132 6.51 -1.45 8.13
C LEU A 132 6.58 -0.07 8.78
N VAL A 133 5.53 0.35 9.50
CA VAL A 133 5.51 1.62 10.24
C VAL A 133 6.54 1.62 11.37
N ARG A 134 6.64 0.53 12.12
CA ARG A 134 7.69 0.37 13.17
C ARG A 134 9.11 0.46 12.61
N ASP A 135 9.31 0.03 11.36
CA ASP A 135 10.58 0.14 10.65
C ASP A 135 10.81 1.55 10.07
N GLY A 136 9.94 2.52 10.36
CA GLY A 136 10.11 3.94 9.99
C GLY A 136 9.46 4.33 8.66
N MET A 137 8.64 3.47 8.05
CA MET A 137 7.88 3.81 6.85
C MET A 137 6.63 4.63 7.21
N ALA A 138 6.35 5.70 6.48
CA ALA A 138 5.08 6.38 6.58
C ALA A 138 4.04 5.65 5.70
N VAL A 139 2.84 5.42 6.24
CA VAL A 139 1.73 4.80 5.50
C VAL A 139 0.57 5.78 5.43
N LEU A 140 0.11 6.07 4.22
CA LEU A 140 -1.17 6.74 3.97
C LEU A 140 -2.18 5.68 3.52
N MET A 141 -3.03 5.27 4.44
CA MET A 141 -4.07 4.30 4.18
C MET A 141 -5.37 5.01 3.81
N ILE A 142 -6.00 4.57 2.73
CA ILE A 142 -7.35 4.97 2.33
C ILE A 142 -8.25 3.76 2.58
N SER A 143 -9.32 3.95 3.35
CA SER A 143 -10.25 2.87 3.66
C SER A 143 -11.66 3.42 3.89
N SER A 144 -12.65 2.68 3.43
CA SER A 144 -14.07 2.89 3.72
C SER A 144 -14.56 2.10 4.94
N GLU A 145 -13.74 1.20 5.49
CA GLU A 145 -14.07 0.39 6.66
C GLU A 145 -13.67 1.10 7.96
N LEU A 146 -14.64 1.65 8.70
CA LEU A 146 -14.39 2.34 9.98
C LEU A 146 -13.57 1.53 11.01
N PRO A 147 -13.83 0.23 11.20
CA PRO A 147 -13.01 -0.58 12.12
C PRO A 147 -11.54 -0.63 11.72
N GLU A 148 -11.24 -0.65 10.42
CA GLU A 148 -9.87 -0.59 9.90
C GLU A 148 -9.21 0.74 10.22
N VAL A 149 -9.90 1.85 9.94
CA VAL A 149 -9.40 3.21 10.22
C VAL A 149 -9.14 3.39 11.71
N LEU A 150 -10.11 3.05 12.57
CA LEU A 150 -9.99 3.18 14.02
C LEU A 150 -8.89 2.29 14.62
N GLY A 151 -8.70 1.08 14.04
CA GLY A 151 -7.69 0.14 14.52
C GLY A 151 -6.26 0.50 14.13
N MET A 152 -6.07 1.13 12.99
CA MET A 152 -4.75 1.28 12.36
C MET A 152 -4.19 2.70 12.37
N ALA A 153 -5.05 3.75 12.31
CA ALA A 153 -4.60 5.10 12.08
C ALA A 153 -4.11 5.80 13.36
N ASP A 154 -3.02 6.55 13.25
CA ASP A 154 -2.57 7.51 14.28
C ASP A 154 -3.29 8.85 14.12
N ARG A 155 -3.75 9.16 12.90
CA ARG A 155 -4.45 10.38 12.53
C ARG A 155 -5.40 10.07 11.37
N VAL A 156 -6.61 10.58 11.45
CA VAL A 156 -7.65 10.37 10.44
C VAL A 156 -7.94 11.68 9.72
N LEU A 157 -7.87 11.66 8.40
CA LEU A 157 -8.36 12.74 7.54
C LEU A 157 -9.68 12.27 6.93
N VAL A 158 -10.77 12.93 7.30
CA VAL A 158 -12.10 12.62 6.79
C VAL A 158 -12.37 13.44 5.54
N MET A 159 -12.87 12.79 4.49
CA MET A 159 -13.24 13.46 3.24
C MET A 159 -14.76 13.53 3.08
N HIS A 160 -15.25 14.68 2.62
CA HIS A 160 -16.63 14.89 2.23
C HIS A 160 -16.65 15.72 0.93
N GLU A 161 -17.35 15.24 -0.09
CA GLU A 161 -17.49 15.92 -1.40
C GLU A 161 -16.16 16.42 -2.00
N GLY A 162 -15.13 15.58 -1.95
CA GLY A 162 -13.80 15.90 -2.53
C GLY A 162 -12.95 16.87 -1.72
N ARG A 163 -13.35 17.19 -0.48
CA ARG A 163 -12.62 18.07 0.44
C ARG A 163 -12.35 17.38 1.76
N ILE A 164 -11.28 17.77 2.43
CA ILE A 164 -11.02 17.33 3.81
C ILE A 164 -11.98 18.08 4.72
N SER A 165 -12.90 17.36 5.35
CA SER A 165 -13.91 17.89 6.26
C SER A 165 -13.42 17.95 7.72
N ALA A 166 -12.55 17.01 8.11
CA ALA A 166 -11.98 16.99 9.45
C ALA A 166 -10.58 16.33 9.44
N GLU A 167 -9.79 16.73 10.41
CA GLU A 167 -8.56 16.05 10.83
C GLU A 167 -8.74 15.66 12.30
N ILE A 168 -8.63 14.36 12.59
CA ILE A 168 -8.95 13.79 13.91
C ILE A 168 -7.73 12.99 14.38
N ALA A 169 -7.18 13.34 15.54
CA ALA A 169 -6.12 12.56 16.18
C ALA A 169 -6.67 11.24 16.72
N ARG A 170 -5.83 10.20 16.81
CA ARG A 170 -6.22 8.87 17.29
C ARG A 170 -6.96 8.91 18.64
N ALA A 171 -6.51 9.75 19.58
CA ALA A 171 -7.11 9.86 20.90
C ALA A 171 -8.57 10.35 20.88
N ASP A 172 -8.93 11.10 19.83
CA ASP A 172 -10.26 11.71 19.65
C ASP A 172 -11.11 10.95 18.63
N ALA A 173 -10.53 9.97 17.93
CA ALA A 173 -11.18 9.25 16.86
C ALA A 173 -12.20 8.25 17.41
N ASN A 174 -13.43 8.38 16.99
CA ASN A 174 -14.51 7.44 17.21
C ASN A 174 -15.45 7.42 16.01
N GLU A 175 -16.32 6.43 15.96
CA GLU A 175 -17.22 6.21 14.83
C GLU A 175 -18.15 7.40 14.59
N GLU A 176 -18.74 7.98 15.66
CA GLU A 176 -19.66 9.10 15.57
C GLU A 176 -19.01 10.35 14.96
N ARG A 177 -17.81 10.71 15.43
CA ARG A 177 -17.05 11.87 14.91
C ARG A 177 -16.65 11.70 13.46
N ILE A 178 -16.15 10.50 13.09
CA ILE A 178 -15.74 10.21 11.71
C ILE A 178 -16.95 10.26 10.80
N MET A 179 -18.06 9.59 11.18
CA MET A 179 -19.29 9.58 10.37
C MET A 179 -19.92 10.97 10.28
N GLY A 180 -20.01 11.71 11.37
CA GLY A 180 -20.50 13.09 11.36
C GLY A 180 -19.71 13.97 10.38
N ALA A 181 -18.39 13.90 10.41
CA ALA A 181 -17.53 14.63 9.48
C ALA A 181 -17.70 14.15 8.02
N ALA A 182 -17.87 12.84 7.80
CA ALA A 182 -18.11 12.26 6.48
C ALA A 182 -19.47 12.67 5.88
N LEU A 183 -20.46 12.96 6.73
CA LEU A 183 -21.77 13.49 6.35
C LEU A 183 -21.82 15.02 6.26
N GLY A 184 -20.68 15.70 6.47
CA GLY A 184 -20.60 17.15 6.44
C GLY A 184 -21.12 17.84 7.69
N GLN A 185 -21.38 17.10 8.77
CA GLN A 185 -21.79 17.67 10.04
C GLN A 185 -20.56 18.20 10.81
N GLY A 186 -20.61 19.44 11.26
CA GLY A 186 -19.53 20.03 12.05
C GLY A 186 -18.30 20.48 11.25
N LEU A 187 -18.49 20.89 10.00
CA LEU A 187 -17.44 21.44 9.14
C LEU A 187 -16.83 22.70 9.77
N SER A 188 -15.69 22.55 10.46
CA SER A 188 -14.73 23.64 10.61
C SER A 188 -13.80 23.52 9.39
N PRO A 189 -13.82 24.45 8.43
CA PRO A 189 -12.87 24.38 7.32
C PRO A 189 -11.46 24.46 7.91
N LEU A 190 -10.66 23.39 7.68
CA LEU A 190 -9.23 23.46 7.93
C LEU A 190 -8.71 24.70 7.20
N GLY A 191 -8.26 25.68 7.98
CA GLY A 191 -7.73 26.92 7.45
C GLY A 191 -6.70 26.62 6.38
N ARG A 192 -6.78 27.33 5.26
CA ARG A 192 -5.72 27.36 4.27
C ARG A 192 -4.42 27.66 5.00
N ALA A 193 -3.55 26.67 5.12
CA ALA A 193 -2.17 26.94 5.46
C ALA A 193 -1.61 27.81 4.33
N ALA A 194 -1.24 29.04 4.69
CA ALA A 194 -0.64 30.03 3.83
C ALA A 194 0.74 29.58 3.30
#